data_ce408bcbe28648a46786880b5e54dfb2
#
_entry.id   ce408bcbe28648a46786880b5e54dfb2
#
_cell.length_a   1.000
_cell.length_b   1.000
_cell.length_c   1.000
_cell.angle_alpha   90.00
_cell.angle_beta   90.00
_cell.angle_gamma   90.00
#
_symmetry.space_group_name_H-M   'P 1'
#
loop_
_entity.id
_entity.type
_entity.pdbx_description
1 polymer ?
#
loop_
_entity_poly.entity_id
_entity_poly.type
_entity_poly.pdbx_seq_one_letter_code
_entity_poly.pdbx_strand_id
1 'polypeptide(L)'
;MSDLAQYFCPNELCKDFGLRSQGNIAVRGKYGKDKDRDLLYCRTCGKRFASTHASALFGLHLPPETIRQIIHHAAEGVGVRATARLLELDKDTVNRVILRAGEHCANVLSGLLTSLSLTEVQLDELWTFVKKRKVLAASKTSNTNTEGHGSGRRSTHPRAC
;
A
#
# COMPACT_ATOMS: atom_id res chain seq x y z
N MET A 1 27.60 -11.85 8.45
CA MET A 1 27.24 -11.23 9.74
C MET A 1 26.39 -10.02 9.39
N SER A 2 25.17 -9.94 9.91
CA SER A 2 24.28 -8.81 9.62
C SER A 2 24.93 -7.54 10.18
N ASP A 3 25.08 -6.52 9.36
CA ASP A 3 25.55 -5.21 9.81
C ASP A 3 24.47 -4.58 10.71
N LEU A 4 24.70 -4.61 12.02
CA LEU A 4 23.76 -4.11 13.01
C LEU A 4 23.70 -2.57 13.04
N ALA A 5 24.65 -1.89 12.43
CA ALA A 5 24.72 -0.43 12.39
C ALA A 5 23.55 0.20 11.60
N GLN A 6 22.96 -0.55 10.67
CA GLN A 6 21.81 -0.07 9.89
C GLN A 6 20.49 -0.02 10.65
N TYR A 7 20.39 -0.73 11.78
CA TYR A 7 19.15 -0.81 12.56
C TYR A 7 19.10 0.26 13.64
N PHE A 8 17.88 0.64 14.02
CA PHE A 8 17.60 1.59 15.09
C PHE A 8 16.48 1.06 16.01
N CYS A 9 16.39 1.64 17.21
CA CYS A 9 15.32 1.30 18.14
C CYS A 9 13.97 1.91 17.68
N PRO A 10 12.91 1.10 17.48
CA PRO A 10 11.60 1.60 17.04
C PRO A 10 10.70 2.04 18.20
N ASN A 11 11.20 2.09 19.41
CA ASN A 11 10.42 2.50 20.58
C ASN A 11 10.57 4.00 20.81
N GLU A 12 9.52 4.77 20.59
CA GLU A 12 9.47 6.22 20.75
C GLU A 12 9.83 6.69 22.17
N LEU A 13 9.59 5.85 23.17
CA LEU A 13 9.95 6.14 24.57
C LEU A 13 11.42 5.82 24.91
N CYS A 14 12.18 5.30 23.95
CA CYS A 14 13.60 5.00 24.15
C CYS A 14 14.45 6.22 23.88
N LYS A 15 15.44 6.49 24.72
CA LYS A 15 16.40 7.58 24.49
C LYS A 15 17.20 7.44 23.18
N ASP A 16 17.32 6.19 22.67
CA ASP A 16 18.01 5.88 21.41
C ASP A 16 17.01 5.66 20.26
N PHE A 17 15.79 6.19 20.37
CA PHE A 17 14.78 6.07 19.31
C PHE A 17 15.30 6.67 17.99
N GLY A 18 15.18 5.91 16.91
CA GLY A 18 15.57 6.37 15.56
C GLY A 18 17.07 6.49 15.32
N LEU A 19 17.90 6.40 16.35
CA LEU A 19 19.35 6.55 16.22
C LEU A 19 19.99 5.26 15.72
N ARG A 20 20.82 5.38 14.68
CA ARG A 20 21.60 4.26 14.12
C ARG A 20 23.02 4.27 14.64
N SER A 21 23.71 3.13 14.50
CA SER A 21 25.13 2.98 14.84
C SER A 21 25.48 3.26 16.31
N GLN A 22 24.52 3.18 17.25
CA GLN A 22 24.75 3.39 18.67
C GLN A 22 25.27 2.13 19.40
N GLY A 23 25.38 1.00 18.71
CA GLY A 23 25.80 -0.26 19.34
C GLY A 23 24.78 -0.84 20.33
N ASN A 24 23.62 -0.24 20.45
CA ASN A 24 22.53 -0.62 21.36
C ASN A 24 21.64 -1.74 20.82
N ILE A 25 21.79 -2.13 19.56
CA ILE A 25 21.02 -3.20 18.92
C ILE A 25 21.81 -4.49 18.94
N ALA A 26 21.16 -5.60 19.32
CA ALA A 26 21.75 -6.92 19.27
C ALA A 26 20.76 -7.95 18.73
N VAL A 27 21.29 -9.06 18.19
CA VAL A 27 20.49 -10.19 17.73
C VAL A 27 20.08 -11.01 18.95
N ARG A 28 18.78 -11.27 19.10
CA ARG A 28 18.22 -12.14 20.14
C ARG A 28 18.07 -13.58 19.68
N GLY A 29 17.77 -13.75 18.40
CA GLY A 29 17.52 -15.05 17.79
C GLY A 29 16.99 -14.90 16.37
N LYS A 30 16.52 -15.99 15.82
CA LYS A 30 15.90 -16.01 14.50
C LYS A 30 14.43 -16.38 14.61
N TYR A 31 13.61 -15.88 13.67
CA TYR A 31 12.18 -16.16 13.60
C TYR A 31 11.73 -16.35 12.14
N GLY A 32 10.47 -16.73 11.96
CA GLY A 32 9.92 -17.11 10.67
C GLY A 32 9.91 -18.62 10.47
N LYS A 33 9.18 -19.10 9.46
CA LYS A 33 9.05 -20.53 9.17
C LYS A 33 10.41 -21.18 8.87
N ASP A 34 11.24 -20.47 8.10
CA ASP A 34 12.55 -20.94 7.65
C ASP A 34 13.70 -20.34 8.49
N LYS A 35 13.39 -19.67 9.61
CA LYS A 35 14.37 -18.99 10.48
C LYS A 35 15.33 -18.07 9.71
N ASP A 36 14.84 -17.45 8.66
CA ASP A 36 15.57 -16.58 7.74
C ASP A 36 15.68 -15.13 8.23
N ARG A 37 14.92 -14.78 9.28
CA ARG A 37 14.80 -13.41 9.78
C ARG A 37 15.37 -13.28 11.16
N ASP A 38 16.16 -12.22 11.40
CA ASP A 38 16.71 -11.92 12.70
C ASP A 38 15.69 -11.21 13.60
N LEU A 39 15.57 -11.69 14.84
CA LEU A 39 14.87 -11.00 15.92
C LEU A 39 15.88 -10.16 16.66
N LEU A 40 15.71 -8.86 16.60
CA LEU A 40 16.58 -7.88 17.23
C LEU A 40 16.01 -7.41 18.57
N TYR A 41 16.87 -6.88 19.43
CA TYR A 41 16.44 -6.20 20.65
C TYR A 41 17.33 -4.99 20.93
N CYS A 42 16.74 -3.98 21.52
CA CYS A 42 17.46 -2.80 22.01
C CYS A 42 17.95 -3.07 23.43
N ARG A 43 19.24 -2.95 23.66
CA ARG A 43 19.86 -3.12 25.00
C ARG A 43 19.42 -2.04 25.97
N THR A 44 19.11 -0.84 25.46
CA THR A 44 18.73 0.33 26.27
C THR A 44 17.34 0.20 26.88
N CYS A 45 16.33 -0.20 26.08
CA CYS A 45 14.94 -0.31 26.55
C CYS A 45 14.40 -1.74 26.59
N GLY A 46 15.17 -2.75 26.17
CA GLY A 46 14.76 -4.15 26.15
C GLY A 46 13.72 -4.52 25.11
N LYS A 47 13.23 -3.58 24.29
CA LYS A 47 12.19 -3.86 23.28
C LYS A 47 12.74 -4.74 22.17
N ARG A 48 11.96 -5.75 21.81
CA ARG A 48 12.26 -6.69 20.71
C ARG A 48 11.52 -6.25 19.45
N PHE A 49 12.15 -6.43 18.30
CA PHE A 49 11.58 -6.10 17.00
C PHE A 49 12.20 -6.94 15.90
N ALA A 50 11.51 -7.02 14.77
CA ALA A 50 11.96 -7.74 13.59
C ALA A 50 13.05 -6.97 12.84
N SER A 51 14.01 -7.65 12.25
CA SER A 51 15.02 -7.02 11.37
C SER A 51 14.37 -6.33 10.15
N THR A 52 13.17 -6.77 9.74
CA THR A 52 12.39 -6.15 8.67
C THR A 52 11.58 -4.91 9.11
N HIS A 53 11.62 -4.56 10.40
CA HIS A 53 10.92 -3.38 10.91
C HIS A 53 11.39 -2.11 10.17
N ALA A 54 10.47 -1.22 9.86
CA ALA A 54 10.70 0.00 9.07
C ALA A 54 11.15 -0.25 7.61
N SER A 55 10.96 -1.45 7.08
CA SER A 55 11.15 -1.76 5.66
C SER A 55 9.84 -2.15 4.98
N ALA A 56 9.82 -2.12 3.65
CA ALA A 56 8.69 -2.61 2.85
C ALA A 56 8.38 -4.10 3.08
N LEU A 57 9.32 -4.85 3.66
CA LEU A 57 9.18 -6.28 3.94
C LEU A 57 8.45 -6.58 5.26
N PHE A 58 8.22 -5.58 6.10
CA PHE A 58 7.60 -5.77 7.41
C PHE A 58 6.15 -6.26 7.28
N GLY A 59 5.83 -7.34 7.98
CA GLY A 59 4.51 -7.98 7.95
C GLY A 59 4.21 -8.84 6.72
N LEU A 60 5.18 -9.01 5.81
CA LEU A 60 5.07 -9.93 4.68
C LEU A 60 5.70 -11.28 5.02
N HIS A 61 5.01 -12.38 4.65
CA HIS A 61 5.42 -13.75 4.96
C HIS A 61 6.10 -14.45 3.77
N LEU A 62 6.16 -13.81 2.62
CA LEU A 62 6.85 -14.33 1.44
C LEU A 62 8.37 -14.23 1.59
N PRO A 63 9.13 -15.08 0.89
CA PRO A 63 10.58 -14.94 0.78
C PRO A 63 10.95 -13.56 0.23
N PRO A 64 12.05 -12.93 0.69
CA PRO A 64 12.47 -11.61 0.22
C PRO A 64 12.67 -11.53 -1.29
N GLU A 65 13.14 -12.62 -1.91
CA GLU A 65 13.34 -12.71 -3.35
C GLU A 65 12.02 -12.62 -4.12
N THR A 66 11.01 -13.35 -3.69
CA THR A 66 9.67 -13.31 -4.28
C THR A 66 9.05 -11.91 -4.17
N ILE A 67 9.23 -11.25 -3.03
CA ILE A 67 8.76 -9.86 -2.84
C ILE A 67 9.45 -8.92 -3.83
N ARG A 68 10.77 -9.09 -4.01
CA ARG A 68 11.54 -8.29 -4.97
C ARG A 68 11.05 -8.49 -6.41
N GLN A 69 10.79 -9.73 -6.81
CA GLN A 69 10.25 -10.04 -8.13
C GLN A 69 8.87 -9.39 -8.34
N ILE A 70 7.98 -9.42 -7.36
CA ILE A 70 6.67 -8.75 -7.43
C ILE A 70 6.85 -7.25 -7.66
N ILE A 71 7.74 -6.61 -6.90
CA ILE A 71 8.00 -5.17 -7.01
C ILE A 71 8.62 -4.85 -8.36
N HIS A 72 9.54 -5.67 -8.84
CA HIS A 72 10.16 -5.51 -10.16
C HIS A 72 9.14 -5.61 -11.29
N HIS A 73 8.26 -6.63 -11.26
CA HIS A 73 7.18 -6.73 -12.24
C HIS A 73 6.24 -5.51 -12.22
N ALA A 74 5.93 -4.99 -11.04
CA ALA A 74 5.10 -3.79 -10.91
C ALA A 74 5.80 -2.54 -11.49
N ALA A 75 7.11 -2.40 -11.29
CA ALA A 75 7.92 -1.31 -11.86
C ALA A 75 7.97 -1.37 -13.40
N GLU A 76 7.99 -2.58 -13.96
CA GLU A 76 7.93 -2.81 -15.42
C GLU A 76 6.49 -2.70 -15.99
N GLY A 77 5.52 -2.29 -15.19
CA GLY A 77 4.12 -2.11 -15.62
C GLY A 77 3.33 -3.41 -15.78
N VAL A 78 3.84 -4.54 -15.28
CA VAL A 78 3.13 -5.82 -15.31
C VAL A 78 1.98 -5.80 -14.30
N GLY A 79 0.76 -6.00 -14.76
CA GLY A 79 -0.42 -5.95 -13.90
C GLY A 79 -0.47 -7.10 -12.88
N VAL A 80 -1.15 -6.87 -11.74
CA VAL A 80 -1.28 -7.80 -10.60
C VAL A 80 -1.66 -9.22 -11.00
N ARG A 81 -2.63 -9.38 -11.92
CA ARG A 81 -3.08 -10.72 -12.37
C ARG A 81 -2.03 -11.44 -13.21
N ALA A 82 -1.26 -10.72 -14.01
CA ALA A 82 -0.18 -11.30 -14.78
C ALA A 82 0.98 -11.72 -13.87
N THR A 83 1.38 -10.86 -12.93
CA THR A 83 2.39 -11.17 -11.92
C THR A 83 2.01 -12.38 -11.08
N ALA A 84 0.73 -12.49 -10.66
CA ALA A 84 0.23 -13.63 -9.90
C ALA A 84 0.38 -14.95 -10.68
N ARG A 85 0.06 -14.94 -11.97
CA ARG A 85 0.25 -16.13 -12.84
C ARG A 85 1.72 -16.48 -13.06
N LEU A 86 2.57 -15.48 -13.27
CA LEU A 86 4.00 -15.69 -13.52
C LEU A 86 4.74 -16.27 -12.32
N LEU A 87 4.33 -15.87 -11.11
CA LEU A 87 4.96 -16.30 -9.85
C LEU A 87 4.19 -17.39 -9.13
N GLU A 88 3.11 -17.91 -9.72
CA GLU A 88 2.25 -18.94 -9.14
C GLU A 88 1.71 -18.57 -7.75
N LEU A 89 1.35 -17.29 -7.60
CA LEU A 89 0.86 -16.72 -6.35
C LEU A 89 -0.62 -16.33 -6.46
N ASP A 90 -1.26 -16.23 -5.31
CA ASP A 90 -2.59 -15.62 -5.23
C ASP A 90 -2.52 -14.10 -5.53
N LYS A 91 -3.51 -13.61 -6.30
CA LYS A 91 -3.60 -12.20 -6.72
C LYS A 91 -3.69 -11.22 -5.55
N ASP A 92 -4.35 -11.62 -4.45
CA ASP A 92 -4.52 -10.76 -3.27
C ASP A 92 -3.22 -10.68 -2.49
N THR A 93 -2.40 -11.72 -2.53
CA THR A 93 -1.04 -11.73 -1.99
C THR A 93 -0.15 -10.76 -2.76
N VAL A 94 -0.15 -10.81 -4.09
CA VAL A 94 0.59 -9.87 -4.94
C VAL A 94 0.13 -8.44 -4.71
N ASN A 95 -1.18 -8.20 -4.68
CA ASN A 95 -1.75 -6.88 -4.44
C ASN A 95 -1.33 -6.32 -3.07
N ARG A 96 -1.34 -7.14 -2.02
CA ARG A 96 -0.89 -6.74 -0.67
C ARG A 96 0.58 -6.33 -0.64
N VAL A 97 1.45 -7.04 -1.36
CA VAL A 97 2.87 -6.68 -1.47
C VAL A 97 3.03 -5.33 -2.15
N ILE A 98 2.35 -5.10 -3.27
CA ILE A 98 2.42 -3.83 -4.02
C ILE A 98 1.91 -2.66 -3.18
N LEU A 99 0.77 -2.82 -2.51
CA LEU A 99 0.23 -1.78 -1.63
C LEU A 99 1.19 -1.44 -0.49
N ARG A 100 1.75 -2.45 0.16
CA ARG A 100 2.71 -2.25 1.26
C ARG A 100 4.00 -1.55 0.79
N ALA A 101 4.51 -1.93 -0.38
CA ALA A 101 5.65 -1.27 -0.98
C ALA A 101 5.34 0.19 -1.32
N GLY A 102 4.15 0.46 -1.88
CA GLY A 102 3.69 1.81 -2.18
C GLY A 102 3.57 2.71 -0.94
N GLU A 103 2.98 2.20 0.14
CA GLU A 103 2.92 2.90 1.43
C GLU A 103 4.31 3.24 1.97
N HIS A 104 5.24 2.28 1.90
CA HIS A 104 6.62 2.52 2.32
C HIS A 104 7.31 3.58 1.47
N CYS A 105 7.18 3.51 0.14
CA CYS A 105 7.71 4.53 -0.77
C CYS A 105 7.13 5.92 -0.50
N ALA A 106 5.82 6.02 -0.27
CA ALA A 106 5.17 7.28 0.06
C ALA A 106 5.73 7.90 1.35
N ASN A 107 5.95 7.09 2.38
CA ASN A 107 6.55 7.55 3.65
C ASN A 107 8.00 8.03 3.46
N VAL A 108 8.81 7.31 2.67
CA VAL A 108 10.19 7.71 2.35
C VAL A 108 10.20 9.01 1.56
N LEU A 109 9.37 9.12 0.52
CA LEU A 109 9.26 10.33 -0.29
C LEU A 109 8.79 11.53 0.54
N SER A 110 7.80 11.36 1.40
CA SER A 110 7.35 12.43 2.29
C SER A 110 8.48 12.96 3.16
N GLY A 111 9.30 12.07 3.72
CA GLY A 111 10.48 12.45 4.50
C GLY A 111 11.54 13.19 3.69
N LEU A 112 11.75 12.80 2.45
CA LEU A 112 12.72 13.45 1.55
C LEU A 112 12.22 14.82 1.08
N LEU A 113 10.91 14.94 0.78
CA LEU A 113 10.32 16.16 0.21
C LEU A 113 10.15 17.28 1.26
N THR A 114 10.02 16.95 2.54
CA THR A 114 9.87 17.95 3.62
C THR A 114 11.10 18.82 3.84
N SER A 115 12.29 18.37 3.43
CA SER A 115 13.56 19.10 3.59
C SER A 115 14.01 19.86 2.34
N LEU A 116 13.21 19.84 1.27
CA LEU A 116 13.56 20.51 0.01
C LEU A 116 13.11 21.98 0.04
N SER A 117 14.05 22.91 -0.01
CA SER A 117 13.78 24.31 -0.36
C SER A 117 13.84 24.44 -1.89
N LEU A 118 12.69 24.36 -2.54
CA LEU A 118 12.59 24.50 -3.99
C LEU A 118 12.32 25.95 -4.32
N THR A 119 13.17 26.57 -5.15
CA THR A 119 12.98 27.91 -5.67
C THR A 119 12.07 27.91 -6.91
N GLU A 120 11.98 26.78 -7.61
CA GLU A 120 11.18 26.64 -8.82
C GLU A 120 10.67 25.20 -8.92
N VAL A 121 9.38 25.02 -9.23
CA VAL A 121 8.75 23.72 -9.44
C VAL A 121 8.09 23.70 -10.80
N GLN A 122 8.56 22.85 -11.70
CA GLN A 122 7.90 22.57 -12.96
C GLN A 122 6.99 21.34 -12.81
N LEU A 123 5.69 21.54 -13.00
CA LEU A 123 4.69 20.47 -13.02
C LEU A 123 4.34 20.17 -14.46
N ASP A 124 4.99 19.17 -15.04
CA ASP A 124 4.87 18.86 -16.47
C ASP A 124 3.57 18.12 -16.80
N GLU A 125 3.10 17.23 -15.93
CA GLU A 125 1.79 16.59 -16.07
C GLU A 125 1.13 16.33 -14.72
N LEU A 126 0.16 17.15 -14.37
CA LEU A 126 -0.79 16.83 -13.31
C LEU A 126 -2.03 16.15 -13.92
N TRP A 127 -1.83 14.96 -14.47
CA TRP A 127 -2.96 14.10 -14.81
C TRP A 127 -3.55 13.55 -13.50
N THR A 128 -4.30 14.41 -12.87
CA THR A 128 -5.12 13.96 -11.75
C THR A 128 -6.20 13.05 -12.32
N PHE A 129 -6.19 11.80 -11.93
CA PHE A 129 -7.35 10.93 -12.00
C PHE A 129 -8.47 11.45 -11.09
N VAL A 130 -8.70 12.75 -11.12
CA VAL A 130 -9.73 13.43 -10.36
C VAL A 130 -11.02 13.42 -11.14
N LYS A 131 -11.87 12.49 -10.80
CA LYS A 131 -13.31 12.71 -10.82
C LYS A 131 -14.07 12.58 -12.13
N LYS A 132 -14.13 11.42 -12.69
CA LYS A 132 -15.36 11.08 -13.44
C LYS A 132 -16.49 10.53 -12.55
N ARG A 133 -16.28 10.26 -11.25
CA ARG A 133 -17.32 9.67 -10.40
C ARG A 133 -18.27 10.65 -9.71
N LYS A 134 -17.94 11.92 -9.56
CA LYS A 134 -18.81 12.89 -8.87
C LYS A 134 -19.75 13.70 -9.80
N VAL A 135 -19.49 13.74 -11.09
CA VAL A 135 -20.36 14.50 -12.01
C VAL A 135 -21.60 13.71 -12.42
N LEU A 136 -21.58 12.37 -12.34
CA LEU A 136 -22.75 11.53 -12.66
C LEU A 136 -23.80 11.41 -11.54
N ALA A 137 -23.49 11.86 -10.32
CA ALA A 137 -24.43 11.82 -9.22
C ALA A 137 -25.24 13.11 -9.01
N ALA A 138 -24.87 14.21 -9.67
CA ALA A 138 -25.53 15.51 -9.50
C ALA A 138 -26.63 15.81 -10.53
N SER A 139 -26.86 14.94 -11.52
CA SER A 139 -27.86 15.20 -12.59
C SER A 139 -29.17 14.42 -12.46
N LYS A 140 -29.46 13.83 -11.29
CA LYS A 140 -30.71 13.07 -11.08
C LYS A 140 -31.70 13.65 -10.05
N THR A 141 -31.62 14.93 -9.75
CA THR A 141 -32.62 15.56 -8.90
C THR A 141 -33.02 16.92 -9.49
N SER A 142 -33.88 16.89 -10.48
CA SER A 142 -34.91 17.91 -10.73
C SER A 142 -35.67 17.59 -12.02
N ASN A 143 -36.76 16.88 -11.90
CA ASN A 143 -37.98 17.11 -12.64
C ASN A 143 -39.11 16.24 -12.05
N THR A 144 -39.77 16.81 -11.08
CA THR A 144 -41.17 16.52 -10.76
C THR A 144 -41.89 17.81 -10.87
N ASN A 145 -42.86 17.82 -11.70
CA ASN A 145 -44.09 18.59 -11.78
C ASN A 145 -44.31 19.18 -13.16
N THR A 146 -45.24 18.59 -13.88
CA THR A 146 -46.41 19.27 -14.35
C THR A 146 -47.51 18.28 -14.68
N GLU A 147 -48.66 18.57 -14.14
CA GLU A 147 -49.95 17.90 -14.32
C GLU A 147 -50.43 17.94 -15.76
N GLY A 148 -51.23 16.93 -16.13
CA GLY A 148 -51.97 16.95 -17.39
C GLY A 148 -52.85 15.73 -17.61
N HIS A 149 -54.05 15.80 -17.11
CA HIS A 149 -55.30 15.16 -17.50
C HIS A 149 -55.37 14.47 -18.85
N GLY A 150 -56.05 13.31 -18.89
CA GLY A 150 -56.68 12.82 -20.12
C GLY A 150 -56.92 11.32 -20.19
N SER A 151 -58.06 10.92 -19.65
CA SER A 151 -59.02 9.89 -20.10
C SER A 151 -58.64 8.80 -21.08
N GLY A 152 -58.94 7.57 -20.70
CA GLY A 152 -59.85 6.74 -21.45
C GLY A 152 -59.28 5.65 -22.34
N ARG A 153 -59.63 4.45 -21.98
CA ARG A 153 -60.22 3.32 -22.70
C ARG A 153 -59.50 1.99 -22.61
N ARG A 154 -60.30 1.06 -22.16
CA ARG A 154 -60.11 -0.38 -22.08
C ARG A 154 -60.06 -1.02 -23.47
N SER A 155 -59.36 -2.13 -23.61
CA SER A 155 -59.84 -3.39 -24.25
C SER A 155 -58.82 -4.51 -23.98
N THR A 156 -59.17 -5.46 -23.22
CA THR A 156 -59.45 -6.91 -23.39
C THR A 156 -58.52 -7.66 -24.36
N HIS A 157 -57.77 -8.63 -23.78
CA HIS A 157 -57.50 -10.03 -24.07
C HIS A 157 -57.63 -10.57 -25.51
N PRO A 158 -57.05 -11.75 -25.92
CA PRO A 158 -56.64 -12.90 -25.10
C PRO A 158 -55.33 -13.65 -25.54
N ARG A 159 -55.07 -14.68 -24.76
CA ARG A 159 -54.18 -15.87 -24.89
C ARG A 159 -54.05 -16.54 -26.27
N ALA A 160 -52.92 -17.22 -26.44
CA ALA A 160 -52.59 -18.57 -26.88
C ALA A 160 -51.37 -18.55 -27.84
N CYS A 161 -50.49 -19.36 -27.81
CA CYS A 161 -50.03 -20.71 -27.54
C CYS A 161 -48.56 -20.68 -27.09
#